data_4e83ddabde6cd99bed152cc0a77dd05b
#
_entry.id   4e83ddabde6cd99bed152cc0a77dd05b
#
_cell.length_a   1.000
_cell.length_b   1.000
_cell.length_c   1.000
_cell.angle_alpha   90.00
_cell.angle_beta   90.00
_cell.angle_gamma   90.00
#
_symmetry.space_group_name_H-M   'P 1'
#
loop_
_entity.id
_entity.type
_entity.pdbx_description
1 polymer ?
#
loop_
_entity_poly.entity_id
_entity_poly.type
_entity_poly.pdbx_seq_one_letter_code
_entity_poly.pdbx_strand_id
1 'polypeptide(L)'
;MHSPILVTGGAGYIGSHTVRLLASQGRKIVVLDNLVYGHQHAILDPSVELVVGDVGNSRLVRALFEKHRFGAVVHFAAYAYVGESVTNPLKYYQNNTAEPIKLLQVMQEFDCKVFVFSSTCATYGVPDKLPITESNSQSPINPYGRSKLMVEWILADCGQAWGLRSACLRYFNASGCSPDAQIGEDHDPETHLIPRVLMAVTGEIDQVEVFGTDYETPDGTGIRDYIHVEDLADAHARALDHLAGGGPSLRCNLGTGVGVSVKEIITAVEEITGKPVPVSYGPRRAGDPAILVADPSAAKNLLGWEASRKDIRDMIRPAWLWMSGPRRGRYPGNSKP
;
A
#
# COMPACT_ATOMS: atom_id res chain seq x y z
N MET A 1 0.10 -23.88 0.86
CA MET A 1 -1.13 -23.72 1.68
C MET A 1 -2.29 -24.21 0.84
N HIS A 2 -3.08 -25.16 1.36
CA HIS A 2 -4.23 -25.74 0.61
C HIS A 2 -5.54 -24.98 0.88
N SER A 3 -5.64 -24.25 1.99
CA SER A 3 -6.81 -23.46 2.34
C SER A 3 -6.86 -22.15 1.56
N PRO A 4 -8.05 -21.68 1.14
CA PRO A 4 -8.22 -20.40 0.47
C PRO A 4 -7.74 -19.21 1.32
N ILE A 5 -7.39 -18.13 0.64
CA ILE A 5 -6.93 -16.88 1.23
C ILE A 5 -7.98 -15.81 0.98
N LEU A 6 -8.39 -15.09 2.01
CA LEU A 6 -9.20 -13.88 1.87
C LEU A 6 -8.26 -12.67 1.68
N VAL A 7 -8.42 -11.95 0.58
CA VAL A 7 -7.71 -10.68 0.34
C VAL A 7 -8.72 -9.55 0.40
N THR A 8 -8.69 -8.76 1.45
CA THR A 8 -9.56 -7.58 1.57
C THR A 8 -8.89 -6.36 0.97
N GLY A 9 -9.63 -5.54 0.21
CA GLY A 9 -9.04 -4.46 -0.58
C GLY A 9 -8.21 -4.98 -1.77
N GLY A 10 -8.50 -6.21 -2.22
CA GLY A 10 -7.73 -6.86 -3.28
C GLY A 10 -7.95 -6.29 -4.67
N ALA A 11 -8.97 -5.46 -4.88
CA ALA A 11 -9.22 -4.75 -6.13
C ALA A 11 -8.56 -3.36 -6.18
N GLY A 12 -7.91 -2.92 -5.08
CA GLY A 12 -7.12 -1.69 -5.00
C GLY A 12 -5.74 -1.84 -5.64
N TYR A 13 -4.96 -0.76 -5.67
CA TYR A 13 -3.66 -0.69 -6.32
C TYR A 13 -2.70 -1.80 -5.86
N ILE A 14 -2.31 -1.82 -4.58
CA ILE A 14 -1.35 -2.81 -4.06
C ILE A 14 -1.98 -4.21 -3.98
N GLY A 15 -3.27 -4.26 -3.60
CA GLY A 15 -4.02 -5.50 -3.47
C GLY A 15 -4.09 -6.29 -4.77
N SER A 16 -4.35 -5.65 -5.91
CA SER A 16 -4.48 -6.31 -7.21
C SER A 16 -3.18 -6.94 -7.71
N HIS A 17 -2.04 -6.27 -7.48
CA HIS A 17 -0.73 -6.86 -7.79
C HIS A 17 -0.43 -8.07 -6.90
N THR A 18 -0.79 -8.01 -5.62
CA THR A 18 -0.65 -9.15 -4.70
C THR A 18 -1.58 -10.30 -5.09
N VAL A 19 -2.83 -10.01 -5.42
CA VAL A 19 -3.79 -11.02 -5.92
C VAL A 19 -3.26 -11.70 -7.18
N ARG A 20 -2.78 -10.92 -8.15
CA ARG A 20 -2.18 -11.44 -9.39
C ARG A 20 -0.99 -12.38 -9.10
N LEU A 21 -0.08 -11.97 -8.22
CA LEU A 21 1.07 -12.80 -7.85
C LEU A 21 0.63 -14.09 -7.16
N LEU A 22 -0.25 -14.03 -6.16
CA LEU A 22 -0.72 -15.20 -5.44
C LEU A 22 -1.51 -16.17 -6.35
N ALA A 23 -2.32 -15.65 -7.28
CA ALA A 23 -3.03 -16.45 -8.27
C ALA A 23 -2.06 -17.18 -9.22
N SER A 24 -1.02 -16.48 -9.71
CA SER A 24 0.02 -17.09 -10.55
C SER A 24 0.80 -18.22 -9.86
N GLN A 25 0.83 -18.22 -8.51
CA GLN A 25 1.38 -19.29 -7.69
C GLN A 25 0.38 -20.45 -7.44
N GLY A 26 -0.78 -20.43 -8.10
CA GLY A 26 -1.82 -21.46 -7.95
C GLY A 26 -2.58 -21.43 -6.62
N ARG A 27 -2.57 -20.30 -5.90
CA ARG A 27 -3.31 -20.16 -4.64
C ARG A 27 -4.77 -19.87 -4.89
N LYS A 28 -5.64 -20.42 -4.07
CA LYS A 28 -7.08 -20.12 -4.11
C LYS A 28 -7.32 -18.80 -3.37
N ILE A 29 -7.91 -17.83 -4.07
CA ILE A 29 -8.10 -16.47 -3.55
C ILE A 29 -9.57 -16.08 -3.67
N VAL A 30 -10.07 -15.45 -2.62
CA VAL A 30 -11.32 -14.69 -2.64
C VAL A 30 -10.98 -13.26 -2.29
N VAL A 31 -11.38 -12.32 -3.12
CA VAL A 31 -11.24 -10.88 -2.89
C VAL A 31 -12.54 -10.35 -2.29
N LEU A 32 -12.44 -9.61 -1.19
CA LEU A 32 -13.52 -8.79 -0.65
C LEU A 32 -13.14 -7.31 -0.79
N ASP A 33 -13.88 -6.57 -1.59
CA ASP A 33 -13.63 -5.15 -1.86
C ASP A 33 -14.96 -4.40 -2.01
N ASN A 34 -15.09 -3.21 -1.45
CA ASN A 34 -16.29 -2.40 -1.61
C ASN A 34 -16.27 -1.50 -2.86
N LEU A 35 -15.17 -1.54 -3.61
CA LEU A 35 -14.93 -0.81 -4.85
C LEU A 35 -15.04 0.73 -4.73
N VAL A 36 -14.82 1.28 -3.51
CA VAL A 36 -14.79 2.75 -3.33
C VAL A 36 -13.56 3.35 -4.03
N TYR A 37 -12.40 2.69 -3.93
CA TYR A 37 -11.17 3.01 -4.66
C TYR A 37 -10.63 1.82 -5.45
N GLY A 38 -11.18 0.63 -5.24
CA GLY A 38 -10.83 -0.57 -5.98
C GLY A 38 -11.58 -0.65 -7.32
N HIS A 39 -11.01 -1.42 -8.26
CA HIS A 39 -11.55 -1.60 -9.61
C HIS A 39 -11.72 -3.08 -9.91
N GLN A 40 -12.94 -3.51 -10.24
CA GLN A 40 -13.17 -4.92 -10.60
C GLN A 40 -12.27 -5.39 -11.75
N HIS A 41 -11.95 -4.49 -12.69
CA HIS A 41 -11.06 -4.77 -13.82
C HIS A 41 -9.58 -4.90 -13.46
N ALA A 42 -9.20 -4.65 -12.20
CA ALA A 42 -7.87 -4.93 -11.69
C ALA A 42 -7.70 -6.43 -11.32
N ILE A 43 -8.79 -7.17 -11.21
CA ILE A 43 -8.77 -8.63 -10.99
C ILE A 43 -8.76 -9.30 -12.36
N LEU A 44 -7.57 -9.69 -12.82
CA LEU A 44 -7.36 -10.23 -14.17
C LEU A 44 -7.59 -11.73 -14.28
N ASP A 45 -7.34 -12.48 -13.20
CA ASP A 45 -7.44 -13.94 -13.21
C ASP A 45 -8.89 -14.36 -12.97
N PRO A 46 -9.53 -15.06 -13.93
CA PRO A 46 -10.93 -15.49 -13.82
C PRO A 46 -11.18 -16.54 -12.72
N SER A 47 -10.13 -17.16 -12.18
CA SER A 47 -10.24 -18.10 -11.07
C SER A 47 -10.38 -17.41 -9.71
N VAL A 48 -10.13 -16.09 -9.64
CA VAL A 48 -10.26 -15.29 -8.43
C VAL A 48 -11.71 -14.84 -8.25
N GLU A 49 -12.35 -15.27 -7.17
CA GLU A 49 -13.70 -14.82 -6.83
C GLU A 49 -13.64 -13.41 -6.26
N LEU A 50 -14.29 -12.43 -6.91
CA LEU A 50 -14.49 -11.08 -6.39
C LEU A 50 -15.86 -10.98 -5.73
N VAL A 51 -15.88 -10.66 -4.45
CA VAL A 51 -17.09 -10.35 -3.69
C VAL A 51 -17.13 -8.84 -3.42
N VAL A 52 -18.15 -8.18 -3.93
CA VAL A 52 -18.35 -6.75 -3.69
C VAL A 52 -19.04 -6.56 -2.34
N GLY A 53 -18.34 -5.93 -1.40
CA GLY A 53 -18.88 -5.71 -0.07
C GLY A 53 -17.86 -5.10 0.88
N ASP A 54 -18.35 -4.72 2.04
CA ASP A 54 -17.58 -4.04 3.07
C ASP A 54 -17.04 -5.02 4.11
N VAL A 55 -15.77 -4.83 4.51
CA VAL A 55 -15.10 -5.66 5.53
C VAL A 55 -15.74 -5.54 6.90
N GLY A 56 -16.38 -4.41 7.18
CA GLY A 56 -17.14 -4.17 8.41
C GLY A 56 -18.51 -4.87 8.47
N ASN A 57 -18.96 -5.47 7.36
CA ASN A 57 -20.17 -6.27 7.33
C ASN A 57 -19.92 -7.69 7.88
N SER A 58 -19.96 -7.85 9.20
CA SER A 58 -19.69 -9.13 9.88
C SER A 58 -20.57 -10.28 9.38
N ARG A 59 -21.81 -10.01 8.93
CA ARG A 59 -22.70 -11.04 8.39
C ARG A 59 -22.16 -11.58 7.05
N LEU A 60 -21.73 -10.69 6.15
CA LEU A 60 -21.12 -11.05 4.88
C LEU A 60 -19.81 -11.81 5.12
N VAL A 61 -18.94 -11.26 5.96
CA VAL A 61 -17.62 -11.87 6.26
C VAL A 61 -17.81 -13.26 6.85
N ARG A 62 -18.75 -13.46 7.80
CA ARG A 62 -19.05 -14.78 8.38
C ARG A 62 -19.53 -15.77 7.31
N ALA A 63 -20.44 -15.36 6.43
CA ALA A 63 -20.91 -16.22 5.31
C ALA A 63 -19.77 -16.64 4.38
N LEU A 64 -18.80 -15.75 4.13
CA LEU A 64 -17.60 -16.09 3.35
C LEU A 64 -16.71 -17.10 4.07
N PHE A 65 -16.50 -16.94 5.39
CA PHE A 65 -15.73 -17.91 6.18
C PHE A 65 -16.43 -19.26 6.28
N GLU A 66 -17.77 -19.31 6.38
CA GLU A 66 -18.56 -20.55 6.31
C GLU A 66 -18.38 -21.27 4.97
N LYS A 67 -18.45 -20.53 3.87
CA LYS A 67 -18.34 -21.06 2.51
C LYS A 67 -16.92 -21.57 2.19
N HIS A 68 -15.91 -20.77 2.49
CA HIS A 68 -14.55 -20.98 1.98
C HIS A 68 -13.56 -21.57 2.98
N ARG A 69 -13.82 -21.46 4.30
CA ARG A 69 -12.90 -21.95 5.35
C ARG A 69 -11.48 -21.40 5.16
N PHE A 70 -11.34 -20.07 5.17
CA PHE A 70 -10.06 -19.41 4.93
C PHE A 70 -8.98 -19.83 5.94
N GLY A 71 -7.77 -20.09 5.43
CA GLY A 71 -6.59 -20.36 6.25
C GLY A 71 -5.78 -19.11 6.59
N ALA A 72 -6.03 -18.00 5.89
CA ALA A 72 -5.32 -16.74 6.07
C ALA A 72 -6.12 -15.56 5.53
N VAL A 73 -5.80 -14.36 6.05
CA VAL A 73 -6.28 -13.08 5.54
C VAL A 73 -5.09 -12.19 5.19
N VAL A 74 -5.15 -11.54 4.00
CA VAL A 74 -4.25 -10.44 3.63
C VAL A 74 -5.10 -9.17 3.55
N HIS A 75 -4.80 -8.19 4.38
CA HIS A 75 -5.68 -7.04 4.61
C HIS A 75 -5.09 -5.74 4.06
N PHE A 76 -5.60 -5.32 2.90
CA PHE A 76 -5.29 -4.03 2.27
C PHE A 76 -6.40 -3.00 2.44
N ALA A 77 -7.65 -3.42 2.68
CA ALA A 77 -8.81 -2.54 2.76
C ALA A 77 -8.60 -1.41 3.76
N ALA A 78 -8.42 -0.19 3.26
CA ALA A 78 -8.22 1.01 4.08
C ALA A 78 -8.38 2.27 3.25
N TYR A 79 -8.79 3.36 3.86
CA TYR A 79 -8.57 4.70 3.31
C TYR A 79 -7.12 5.13 3.56
N ALA A 80 -6.47 5.71 2.54
CA ALA A 80 -5.02 5.98 2.56
C ALA A 80 -4.64 7.46 2.33
N TYR A 81 -5.60 8.36 2.15
CA TYR A 81 -5.30 9.77 1.90
C TYR A 81 -5.00 10.51 3.21
N VAL A 82 -3.71 10.77 3.43
CA VAL A 82 -3.21 11.43 4.65
C VAL A 82 -3.91 12.79 4.87
N GLY A 83 -4.02 13.62 3.83
CA GLY A 83 -4.67 14.93 3.91
C GLY A 83 -6.14 14.83 4.31
N GLU A 84 -6.91 13.92 3.69
CA GLU A 84 -8.31 13.68 4.04
C GLU A 84 -8.45 13.19 5.49
N SER A 85 -7.51 12.40 5.99
CA SER A 85 -7.58 11.91 7.36
C SER A 85 -7.57 13.06 8.40
N VAL A 86 -6.91 14.17 8.08
CA VAL A 86 -6.86 15.35 8.96
C VAL A 86 -8.20 16.08 8.99
N THR A 87 -8.87 16.18 7.84
CA THR A 87 -10.16 16.89 7.72
C THR A 87 -11.35 16.01 8.07
N ASN A 88 -11.24 14.68 7.92
CA ASN A 88 -12.31 13.73 8.24
C ASN A 88 -11.78 12.52 9.05
N PRO A 89 -11.30 12.72 10.30
CA PRO A 89 -10.64 11.68 11.07
C PRO A 89 -11.56 10.51 11.43
N LEU A 90 -12.84 10.75 11.69
CA LEU A 90 -13.76 9.67 12.07
C LEU A 90 -13.98 8.66 10.96
N LYS A 91 -13.99 9.08 9.70
CA LYS A 91 -14.01 8.20 8.53
C LYS A 91 -12.85 7.19 8.59
N TYR A 92 -11.65 7.67 8.92
CA TYR A 92 -10.44 6.84 9.00
C TYR A 92 -10.47 5.89 10.20
N TYR A 93 -10.83 6.35 11.38
CA TYR A 93 -10.92 5.46 12.55
C TYR A 93 -12.01 4.41 12.39
N GLN A 94 -13.16 4.77 11.82
CA GLN A 94 -14.24 3.82 11.55
C GLN A 94 -13.75 2.74 10.56
N ASN A 95 -13.30 3.13 9.40
CA ASN A 95 -12.93 2.19 8.32
C ASN A 95 -11.64 1.42 8.63
N ASN A 96 -10.58 2.13 9.06
CA ASN A 96 -9.26 1.53 9.18
C ASN A 96 -9.01 0.82 10.52
N THR A 97 -9.84 1.07 11.54
CA THR A 97 -9.64 0.49 12.88
C THR A 97 -10.87 -0.28 13.34
N ALA A 98 -12.05 0.32 13.35
CA ALA A 98 -13.25 -0.34 13.90
C ALA A 98 -13.73 -1.51 13.02
N GLU A 99 -13.65 -1.39 11.70
CA GLU A 99 -14.06 -2.47 10.79
C GLU A 99 -13.11 -3.68 10.81
N PRO A 100 -11.77 -3.53 10.82
CA PRO A 100 -10.86 -4.64 11.05
C PRO A 100 -11.11 -5.41 12.36
N ILE A 101 -11.58 -4.77 13.43
CA ILE A 101 -11.96 -5.49 14.67
C ILE A 101 -13.07 -6.50 14.38
N LYS A 102 -14.07 -6.13 13.59
CA LYS A 102 -15.16 -7.05 13.21
C LYS A 102 -14.66 -8.23 12.38
N LEU A 103 -13.69 -7.99 11.46
CA LEU A 103 -13.04 -9.06 10.71
C LEU A 103 -12.29 -10.01 11.65
N LEU A 104 -11.50 -9.47 12.59
CA LEU A 104 -10.74 -10.26 13.57
C LEU A 104 -11.66 -11.10 14.49
N GLN A 105 -12.83 -10.58 14.88
CA GLN A 105 -13.83 -11.34 15.61
C GLN A 105 -14.32 -12.57 14.83
N VAL A 106 -14.62 -12.40 13.53
CA VAL A 106 -15.02 -13.53 12.69
C VAL A 106 -13.84 -14.49 12.50
N MET A 107 -12.60 -14.00 12.30
CA MET A 107 -11.42 -14.86 12.21
C MET A 107 -11.24 -15.71 13.47
N GLN A 108 -11.47 -15.15 14.65
CA GLN A 108 -11.41 -15.88 15.92
C GLN A 108 -12.50 -16.96 16.00
N GLU A 109 -13.74 -16.68 15.59
CA GLU A 109 -14.85 -17.64 15.55
C GLU A 109 -14.51 -18.87 14.68
N PHE A 110 -13.76 -18.68 13.59
CA PHE A 110 -13.38 -19.73 12.63
C PHE A 110 -11.97 -20.30 12.81
N ASP A 111 -11.28 -19.96 13.90
CA ASP A 111 -9.88 -20.36 14.20
C ASP A 111 -8.88 -20.03 13.08
N CYS A 112 -9.14 -18.95 12.32
CA CYS A 112 -8.23 -18.46 11.29
C CYS A 112 -7.14 -17.57 11.93
N LYS A 113 -5.91 -18.09 12.04
CA LYS A 113 -4.84 -17.49 12.85
C LYS A 113 -3.71 -16.84 12.04
N VAL A 114 -3.89 -16.58 10.76
CA VAL A 114 -2.85 -15.95 9.91
C VAL A 114 -3.39 -14.65 9.34
N PHE A 115 -2.70 -13.53 9.64
CA PHE A 115 -3.09 -12.19 9.21
C PHE A 115 -1.90 -11.39 8.70
N VAL A 116 -1.88 -11.04 7.42
CA VAL A 116 -0.89 -10.12 6.85
C VAL A 116 -1.53 -8.75 6.74
N PHE A 117 -0.93 -7.77 7.38
CA PHE A 117 -1.45 -6.41 7.48
C PHE A 117 -0.62 -5.41 6.68
N SER A 118 -1.28 -4.75 5.76
CA SER A 118 -0.80 -3.58 5.04
C SER A 118 -0.71 -2.38 5.99
N SER A 119 0.46 -2.22 6.66
CA SER A 119 0.76 -1.09 7.52
C SER A 119 1.49 0.03 6.74
N THR A 120 2.08 0.99 7.44
CA THR A 120 2.66 2.19 6.82
C THR A 120 3.80 2.78 7.63
N CYS A 121 4.76 3.43 6.96
CA CYS A 121 5.77 4.25 7.63
C CYS A 121 5.17 5.48 8.35
N ALA A 122 3.95 5.89 8.02
CA ALA A 122 3.26 6.99 8.70
C ALA A 122 3.04 6.75 10.21
N THR A 123 3.19 5.50 10.68
CA THR A 123 3.16 5.15 12.10
C THR A 123 4.34 5.77 12.88
N TYR A 124 5.46 6.06 12.23
CA TYR A 124 6.63 6.66 12.88
C TYR A 124 6.48 8.16 13.10
N GLY A 125 5.71 8.87 12.26
CA GLY A 125 5.62 10.33 12.30
C GLY A 125 6.91 10.99 11.81
N VAL A 126 7.47 11.92 12.60
CA VAL A 126 8.77 12.54 12.34
C VAL A 126 9.86 11.67 12.98
N PRO A 127 10.73 11.02 12.20
CA PRO A 127 11.69 10.07 12.75
C PRO A 127 12.83 10.77 13.49
N ASP A 128 13.22 10.24 14.64
CA ASP A 128 14.37 10.73 15.42
C ASP A 128 15.72 10.34 14.79
N LYS A 129 15.74 9.24 14.05
CA LYS A 129 16.94 8.66 13.42
C LYS A 129 16.64 8.16 12.02
N LEU A 130 17.64 8.28 11.14
CA LEU A 130 17.63 7.79 9.76
C LEU A 130 18.83 6.87 9.53
N PRO A 131 18.68 5.84 8.68
CA PRO A 131 17.41 5.36 8.11
C PRO A 131 16.46 4.85 9.19
N ILE A 132 15.15 4.79 8.87
CA ILE A 132 14.11 4.40 9.82
C ILE A 132 14.14 2.88 10.00
N THR A 133 14.40 2.43 11.23
CA THR A 133 14.33 1.02 11.64
C THR A 133 13.03 0.74 12.37
N GLU A 134 12.70 -0.52 12.60
CA GLU A 134 11.52 -0.92 13.38
C GLU A 134 11.62 -0.55 14.87
N SER A 135 12.82 -0.21 15.34
CA SER A 135 13.06 0.28 16.70
C SER A 135 12.83 1.77 16.89
N ASN A 136 12.64 2.54 15.80
CA ASN A 136 12.26 3.95 15.91
C ASN A 136 10.92 4.09 16.63
N SER A 137 10.76 5.17 17.40
CA SER A 137 9.52 5.46 18.10
C SER A 137 8.36 5.61 17.12
N GLN A 138 7.19 5.09 17.48
CA GLN A 138 5.97 5.26 16.70
C GLN A 138 5.13 6.38 17.29
N SER A 139 5.18 7.56 16.67
CA SER A 139 4.45 8.76 17.08
C SER A 139 3.75 9.42 15.88
N PRO A 140 2.70 8.79 15.34
CA PRO A 140 2.05 9.25 14.12
C PRO A 140 1.44 10.63 14.29
N ILE A 141 1.68 11.52 13.32
CA ILE A 141 1.27 12.93 13.33
C ILE A 141 -0.10 13.18 12.69
N ASN A 142 -0.71 12.15 12.08
CA ASN A 142 -2.01 12.26 11.41
C ASN A 142 -2.92 11.07 11.75
N PRO A 143 -4.25 11.21 11.57
CA PRO A 143 -5.22 10.16 11.90
C PRO A 143 -5.05 8.87 11.07
N TYR A 144 -4.58 8.94 9.81
CA TYR A 144 -4.25 7.77 9.02
C TYR A 144 -3.17 6.92 9.70
N GLY A 145 -2.03 7.51 10.03
CA GLY A 145 -0.94 6.80 10.73
C GLY A 145 -1.39 6.24 12.08
N ARG A 146 -2.19 7.03 12.85
CA ARG A 146 -2.75 6.57 14.13
C ARG A 146 -3.67 5.38 13.94
N SER A 147 -4.57 5.40 12.96
CA SER A 147 -5.50 4.29 12.69
C SER A 147 -4.77 2.99 12.36
N LYS A 148 -3.68 3.09 11.58
CA LYS A 148 -2.84 1.91 11.26
C LYS A 148 -2.09 1.40 12.48
N LEU A 149 -1.52 2.28 13.30
CA LEU A 149 -0.82 1.90 14.54
C LEU A 149 -1.76 1.22 15.54
N MET A 150 -2.99 1.72 15.68
CA MET A 150 -4.00 1.06 16.52
C MET A 150 -4.26 -0.39 16.11
N VAL A 151 -4.31 -0.68 14.81
CA VAL A 151 -4.48 -2.05 14.32
C VAL A 151 -3.25 -2.91 14.66
N GLU A 152 -2.03 -2.38 14.56
CA GLU A 152 -0.83 -3.13 14.99
C GLU A 152 -0.87 -3.52 16.47
N TRP A 153 -1.37 -2.63 17.35
CA TRP A 153 -1.57 -2.96 18.77
C TRP A 153 -2.65 -4.02 18.96
N ILE A 154 -3.81 -3.89 18.31
CA ILE A 154 -4.89 -4.87 18.35
C ILE A 154 -4.39 -6.26 17.89
N LEU A 155 -3.60 -6.32 16.82
CA LEU A 155 -3.05 -7.58 16.32
C LEU A 155 -2.07 -8.23 17.32
N ALA A 156 -1.28 -7.42 18.02
CA ALA A 156 -0.39 -7.91 19.08
C ALA A 156 -1.18 -8.50 20.25
N ASP A 157 -2.23 -7.81 20.70
CA ASP A 157 -3.12 -8.27 21.78
C ASP A 157 -3.88 -9.54 21.39
N CYS A 158 -4.38 -9.61 20.15
CA CYS A 158 -4.99 -10.83 19.60
C CYS A 158 -4.00 -12.00 19.54
N GLY A 159 -2.73 -11.71 19.25
CA GLY A 159 -1.67 -12.70 19.29
C GLY A 159 -1.49 -13.33 20.67
N GLN A 160 -1.50 -12.51 21.71
CA GLN A 160 -1.41 -12.97 23.10
C GLN A 160 -2.69 -13.69 23.57
N ALA A 161 -3.87 -13.19 23.17
CA ALA A 161 -5.14 -13.68 23.67
C ALA A 161 -5.57 -15.02 23.06
N TRP A 162 -5.40 -15.24 21.76
CA TRP A 162 -5.88 -16.44 21.05
C TRP A 162 -4.95 -16.99 19.98
N GLY A 163 -3.68 -16.54 19.99
CA GLY A 163 -2.63 -17.12 19.15
C GLY A 163 -2.69 -16.67 17.69
N LEU A 164 -3.23 -15.47 17.38
CA LEU A 164 -3.14 -14.86 16.06
C LEU A 164 -1.67 -14.64 15.71
N ARG A 165 -1.26 -15.06 14.53
CA ARG A 165 0.04 -14.73 13.96
C ARG A 165 -0.14 -13.65 12.92
N SER A 166 0.54 -12.52 13.10
CA SER A 166 0.40 -11.37 12.22
C SER A 166 1.73 -10.87 11.68
N ALA A 167 1.73 -10.38 10.44
CA ALA A 167 2.84 -9.65 9.84
C ALA A 167 2.37 -8.22 9.52
N CYS A 168 2.94 -7.23 10.22
CA CYS A 168 2.69 -5.82 9.94
C CYS A 168 3.78 -5.31 9.00
N LEU A 169 3.41 -5.05 7.75
CA LEU A 169 4.33 -4.60 6.71
C LEU A 169 4.22 -3.08 6.56
N ARG A 170 5.23 -2.36 7.08
CA ARG A 170 5.29 -0.90 7.08
C ARG A 170 6.02 -0.41 5.85
N TYR A 171 5.31 -0.17 4.78
CA TYR A 171 5.93 0.32 3.55
C TYR A 171 5.87 1.85 3.43
N PHE A 172 6.74 2.36 2.57
CA PHE A 172 6.93 3.77 2.29
C PHE A 172 6.08 4.16 1.06
N ASN A 173 6.65 4.73 0.03
CA ASN A 173 5.85 5.20 -1.10
C ASN A 173 5.72 4.11 -2.17
N ALA A 174 4.60 3.41 -2.20
CA ALA A 174 4.29 2.47 -3.27
C ALA A 174 4.25 3.18 -4.62
N SER A 175 4.83 2.58 -5.66
CA SER A 175 4.93 3.18 -6.98
C SER A 175 5.08 2.15 -8.09
N GLY A 176 4.94 2.58 -9.34
CA GLY A 176 5.07 1.71 -10.50
C GLY A 176 3.76 1.05 -10.92
N CYS A 177 3.84 0.15 -11.86
CA CYS A 177 2.72 -0.71 -12.29
C CYS A 177 3.24 -2.05 -12.80
N SER A 178 2.33 -2.94 -13.22
CA SER A 178 2.75 -4.21 -13.83
C SER A 178 3.53 -3.97 -15.13
N PRO A 179 4.54 -4.81 -15.45
CA PRO A 179 5.39 -4.63 -16.64
C PRO A 179 4.62 -4.63 -17.95
N ASP A 180 3.47 -5.31 -18.00
CA ASP A 180 2.57 -5.35 -19.13
C ASP A 180 1.52 -4.22 -19.15
N ALA A 181 1.61 -3.28 -18.20
CA ALA A 181 0.69 -2.18 -18.02
C ALA A 181 -0.80 -2.58 -17.99
N GLN A 182 -1.12 -3.78 -17.50
CA GLN A 182 -2.52 -4.23 -17.35
C GLN A 182 -3.14 -3.81 -16.04
N ILE A 183 -2.35 -3.69 -14.98
CA ILE A 183 -2.77 -3.17 -13.68
C ILE A 183 -1.79 -2.09 -13.22
N GLY A 184 -2.34 -1.01 -12.69
CA GLY A 184 -1.57 0.17 -12.26
C GLY A 184 -2.36 1.00 -11.26
N GLU A 185 -1.81 2.14 -10.92
CA GLU A 185 -2.44 3.09 -9.98
C GLU A 185 -3.52 3.90 -10.69
N ASP A 186 -4.74 3.85 -10.15
CA ASP A 186 -5.91 4.61 -10.63
C ASP A 186 -6.73 5.06 -9.42
N HIS A 187 -6.39 6.22 -8.88
CA HIS A 187 -7.07 6.85 -7.75
C HIS A 187 -7.84 8.10 -8.20
N ASP A 188 -8.97 8.35 -7.57
CA ASP A 188 -9.75 9.57 -7.75
C ASP A 188 -10.24 10.08 -6.38
N PRO A 189 -9.69 11.23 -5.89
CA PRO A 189 -8.61 12.04 -6.50
C PRO A 189 -7.24 11.36 -6.40
N GLU A 190 -6.35 11.65 -7.38
CA GLU A 190 -4.96 11.20 -7.31
C GLU A 190 -4.12 12.17 -6.48
N THR A 191 -3.41 11.65 -5.48
CA THR A 191 -2.62 12.45 -4.54
C THR A 191 -1.13 12.08 -4.50
N HIS A 192 -0.74 10.97 -5.13
CA HIS A 192 0.64 10.49 -5.11
C HIS A 192 1.51 11.21 -6.15
N LEU A 193 2.79 11.41 -5.81
CA LEU A 193 3.67 12.29 -6.58
C LEU A 193 3.89 11.81 -8.01
N ILE A 194 4.31 10.55 -8.20
CA ILE A 194 4.66 10.04 -9.55
C ILE A 194 3.47 10.11 -10.50
N PRO A 195 2.27 9.60 -10.17
CA PRO A 195 1.10 9.79 -11.03
C PRO A 195 0.79 11.25 -11.33
N ARG A 196 0.86 12.14 -10.33
CA ARG A 196 0.57 13.57 -10.53
C ARG A 196 1.59 14.25 -11.46
N VAL A 197 2.88 13.89 -11.36
CA VAL A 197 3.90 14.39 -12.29
C VAL A 197 3.61 13.90 -13.73
N LEU A 198 3.22 12.63 -13.88
CA LEU A 198 2.83 12.07 -15.17
C LEU A 198 1.53 12.70 -15.72
N MET A 199 0.54 13.00 -14.85
CA MET A 199 -0.68 13.72 -15.25
C MET A 199 -0.38 15.14 -15.74
N ALA A 200 0.59 15.85 -15.16
CA ALA A 200 1.03 17.15 -15.67
C ALA A 200 1.70 17.02 -17.05
N VAL A 201 2.50 15.97 -17.28
CA VAL A 201 3.11 15.69 -18.60
C VAL A 201 2.07 15.32 -19.65
N THR A 202 0.98 14.64 -19.28
CA THR A 202 -0.13 14.29 -20.20
C THR A 202 -1.13 15.42 -20.42
N GLY A 203 -1.07 16.49 -19.59
CA GLY A 203 -2.00 17.62 -19.63
C GLY A 203 -3.34 17.34 -18.96
N GLU A 204 -3.45 16.30 -18.14
CA GLU A 204 -4.63 16.05 -17.32
C GLU A 204 -4.76 17.03 -16.14
N ILE A 205 -3.62 17.56 -15.68
CA ILE A 205 -3.55 18.70 -14.76
C ILE A 205 -2.60 19.75 -15.34
N ASP A 206 -2.83 21.02 -15.03
CA ASP A 206 -2.04 22.12 -15.58
C ASP A 206 -0.58 22.06 -15.14
N GLN A 207 -0.33 21.70 -13.88
CA GLN A 207 1.02 21.62 -13.29
C GLN A 207 1.02 20.79 -12.02
N VAL A 208 2.20 20.31 -11.62
CA VAL A 208 2.42 19.71 -10.31
C VAL A 208 2.98 20.76 -9.35
N GLU A 209 2.46 20.80 -8.13
CA GLU A 209 2.98 21.70 -7.09
C GLU A 209 4.02 20.97 -6.23
N VAL A 210 5.22 21.56 -6.15
CA VAL A 210 6.32 21.12 -5.28
C VAL A 210 6.24 21.88 -3.96
N PHE A 211 5.97 21.16 -2.86
CA PHE A 211 5.80 21.75 -1.52
C PHE A 211 7.11 21.85 -0.76
N GLY A 212 7.64 23.07 -0.66
CA GLY A 212 8.91 23.38 0.00
C GLY A 212 10.13 23.17 -0.91
N THR A 213 11.00 24.16 -0.91
CA THR A 213 12.27 24.15 -1.65
C THR A 213 13.44 24.49 -0.74
N ASP A 214 13.19 24.51 0.55
CA ASP A 214 14.09 24.96 1.61
C ASP A 214 14.33 23.88 2.69
N TYR A 215 13.98 22.60 2.41
CA TYR A 215 14.32 21.49 3.29
C TYR A 215 15.84 21.31 3.41
N GLU A 216 16.31 20.81 4.55
CA GLU A 216 17.70 20.42 4.76
C GLU A 216 18.05 19.13 4.00
N THR A 217 18.00 19.22 2.68
CA THR A 217 18.28 18.14 1.71
C THR A 217 19.15 18.70 0.59
N PRO A 218 19.85 17.86 -0.20
CA PRO A 218 20.80 18.33 -1.21
C PRO A 218 20.22 19.31 -2.24
N ASP A 219 18.94 19.17 -2.59
CA ASP A 219 18.28 20.02 -3.60
C ASP A 219 17.16 20.90 -3.02
N GLY A 220 16.98 20.84 -1.69
CA GLY A 220 15.98 21.60 -0.96
C GLY A 220 14.57 21.01 -0.98
N THR A 221 14.33 19.88 -1.67
CA THR A 221 13.02 19.22 -1.71
C THR A 221 12.95 17.97 -0.84
N GLY A 222 11.76 17.53 -0.46
CA GLY A 222 11.58 16.37 0.40
C GLY A 222 12.08 15.06 -0.25
N ILE A 223 12.71 14.20 0.55
CA ILE A 223 13.23 12.90 0.12
C ILE A 223 12.34 11.78 0.66
N ARG A 224 11.97 10.84 -0.22
CA ARG A 224 11.14 9.67 0.10
C ARG A 224 11.75 8.40 -0.45
N ASP A 225 11.45 7.28 0.20
CA ASP A 225 11.77 5.94 -0.28
C ASP A 225 10.60 5.44 -1.13
N TYR A 226 10.86 5.17 -2.41
CA TYR A 226 9.87 4.65 -3.35
C TYR A 226 10.11 3.17 -3.56
N ILE A 227 9.04 2.40 -3.42
CA ILE A 227 9.08 0.95 -3.55
C ILE A 227 8.14 0.49 -4.66
N HIS A 228 8.64 -0.40 -5.52
CA HIS A 228 7.83 -0.93 -6.61
C HIS A 228 6.70 -1.80 -6.09
N VAL A 229 5.50 -1.61 -6.62
CA VAL A 229 4.28 -2.31 -6.18
C VAL A 229 4.38 -3.84 -6.30
N GLU A 230 5.14 -4.37 -7.28
CA GLU A 230 5.38 -5.81 -7.40
C GLU A 230 6.37 -6.33 -6.34
N ASP A 231 7.33 -5.53 -5.89
CA ASP A 231 8.20 -5.89 -4.77
C ASP A 231 7.39 -5.91 -3.46
N LEU A 232 6.39 -5.02 -3.31
CA LEU A 232 5.42 -5.10 -2.21
C LEU A 232 4.58 -6.38 -2.29
N ALA A 233 4.11 -6.75 -3.47
CA ALA A 233 3.34 -7.98 -3.65
C ALA A 233 4.16 -9.22 -3.23
N ASP A 234 5.45 -9.29 -3.61
CA ASP A 234 6.35 -10.37 -3.19
C ASP A 234 6.56 -10.38 -1.66
N ALA A 235 6.73 -9.21 -1.03
CA ALA A 235 6.86 -9.11 0.42
C ALA A 235 5.61 -9.66 1.15
N HIS A 236 4.40 -9.34 0.65
CA HIS A 236 3.15 -9.85 1.22
C HIS A 236 3.02 -11.37 1.04
N ALA A 237 3.42 -11.91 -0.12
CA ALA A 237 3.43 -13.36 -0.36
C ALA A 237 4.39 -14.09 0.58
N ARG A 238 5.62 -13.57 0.76
CA ARG A 238 6.62 -14.13 1.69
C ARG A 238 6.16 -14.04 3.15
N ALA A 239 5.57 -12.93 3.56
CA ALA A 239 5.02 -12.79 4.91
C ALA A 239 3.88 -13.79 5.17
N LEU A 240 3.01 -14.00 4.19
CA LEU A 240 1.97 -15.01 4.23
C LEU A 240 2.55 -16.42 4.39
N ASP A 241 3.59 -16.78 3.62
CA ASP A 241 4.25 -18.08 3.70
C ASP A 241 4.96 -18.29 5.03
N HIS A 242 5.65 -17.25 5.53
CA HIS A 242 6.30 -17.29 6.84
C HIS A 242 5.29 -17.62 7.96
N LEU A 243 4.18 -16.90 8.02
CA LEU A 243 3.15 -17.11 9.03
C LEU A 243 2.45 -18.46 8.86
N ALA A 244 2.12 -18.85 7.62
CA ALA A 244 1.47 -20.12 7.31
C ALA A 244 2.37 -21.32 7.61
N GLY A 245 3.69 -21.15 7.47
CA GLY A 245 4.70 -22.14 7.86
C GLY A 245 4.91 -22.27 9.38
N GLY A 246 4.17 -21.50 10.20
CA GLY A 246 4.29 -21.54 11.67
C GLY A 246 5.27 -20.51 12.23
N GLY A 247 5.80 -19.61 11.40
CA GLY A 247 6.67 -18.52 11.84
C GLY A 247 5.97 -17.58 12.82
N PRO A 248 6.72 -16.92 13.72
CA PRO A 248 6.17 -15.97 14.68
C PRO A 248 5.64 -14.71 14.00
N SER A 249 4.81 -13.96 14.72
CA SER A 249 4.40 -12.60 14.30
C SER A 249 5.61 -11.71 14.10
N LEU A 250 5.54 -10.83 13.10
CA LEU A 250 6.63 -9.92 12.76
C LEU A 250 6.12 -8.52 12.40
N ARG A 251 7.03 -7.57 12.49
CA ARG A 251 6.89 -6.23 11.95
C ARG A 251 8.14 -5.92 11.16
N CYS A 252 8.01 -5.39 9.95
CA CYS A 252 9.16 -4.98 9.17
C CYS A 252 8.85 -3.82 8.24
N ASN A 253 9.86 -2.99 8.01
CA ASN A 253 9.84 -1.93 7.02
C ASN A 253 10.05 -2.52 5.63
N LEU A 254 9.27 -2.05 4.68
CA LEU A 254 9.44 -2.37 3.27
C LEU A 254 9.79 -1.10 2.52
N GLY A 255 11.02 -0.98 2.11
CA GLY A 255 11.57 0.09 1.31
C GLY A 255 12.76 -0.40 0.52
N THR A 256 13.31 0.46 -0.29
CA THR A 256 14.55 0.19 -1.06
C THR A 256 15.80 0.50 -0.25
N GLY A 257 15.67 1.32 0.80
CA GLY A 257 16.77 1.95 1.52
C GLY A 257 17.42 3.10 0.73
N VAL A 258 16.82 3.50 -0.39
CA VAL A 258 17.30 4.58 -1.26
C VAL A 258 16.30 5.73 -1.24
N GLY A 259 16.75 6.90 -0.80
CA GLY A 259 15.94 8.11 -0.82
C GLY A 259 16.02 8.80 -2.18
N VAL A 260 14.87 9.26 -2.69
CA VAL A 260 14.76 10.02 -3.93
C VAL A 260 14.01 11.32 -3.65
N SER A 261 14.54 12.44 -4.10
CA SER A 261 13.93 13.76 -3.92
C SER A 261 12.81 14.03 -4.93
N VAL A 262 11.98 15.02 -4.65
CA VAL A 262 10.93 15.44 -5.60
C VAL A 262 11.53 15.93 -6.90
N LYS A 263 12.64 16.69 -6.87
CA LYS A 263 13.31 17.14 -8.10
C LYS A 263 13.93 16.01 -8.90
N GLU A 264 14.51 15.00 -8.23
CA GLU A 264 15.05 13.81 -8.92
C GLU A 264 13.94 13.04 -9.65
N ILE A 265 12.73 12.94 -9.06
CA ILE A 265 11.58 12.34 -9.74
C ILE A 265 11.18 13.14 -10.97
N ILE A 266 11.08 14.47 -10.86
CA ILE A 266 10.74 15.34 -11.98
C ILE A 266 11.75 15.15 -13.12
N THR A 267 13.05 15.20 -12.82
CA THR A 267 14.13 14.97 -13.80
C THR A 267 14.01 13.59 -14.45
N ALA A 268 13.78 12.54 -13.67
CA ALA A 268 13.63 11.19 -14.20
C ALA A 268 12.39 11.05 -15.10
N VAL A 269 11.29 11.72 -14.78
CA VAL A 269 10.09 11.77 -15.64
C VAL A 269 10.39 12.49 -16.94
N GLU A 270 11.10 13.64 -16.93
CA GLU A 270 11.50 14.36 -18.13
C GLU A 270 12.40 13.52 -19.04
N GLU A 271 13.38 12.82 -18.45
CA GLU A 271 14.25 11.90 -19.19
C GLU A 271 13.48 10.75 -19.86
N ILE A 272 12.51 10.16 -19.14
CA ILE A 272 11.76 9.00 -19.64
C ILE A 272 10.72 9.40 -20.69
N THR A 273 10.06 10.53 -20.49
CA THR A 273 8.95 10.96 -21.36
C THR A 273 9.42 11.81 -22.54
N GLY A 274 10.62 12.40 -22.45
CA GLY A 274 11.13 13.38 -23.41
C GLY A 274 10.36 14.71 -23.41
N LYS A 275 9.60 15.00 -22.34
CA LYS A 275 8.76 16.18 -22.22
C LYS A 275 9.06 16.93 -20.94
N PRO A 276 9.01 18.28 -20.94
CA PRO A 276 9.13 19.05 -19.71
C PRO A 276 7.93 18.80 -18.79
N VAL A 277 8.18 18.80 -17.47
CA VAL A 277 7.13 18.73 -16.45
C VAL A 277 6.71 20.14 -16.06
N PRO A 278 5.45 20.55 -16.26
CA PRO A 278 4.93 21.81 -15.72
C PRO A 278 4.94 21.80 -14.18
N VAL A 279 5.65 22.74 -13.55
CA VAL A 279 5.88 22.78 -12.10
C VAL A 279 5.53 24.14 -11.53
N SER A 280 4.88 24.17 -10.37
CA SER A 280 4.82 25.32 -9.48
C SER A 280 5.46 25.01 -8.13
N TYR A 281 5.85 26.04 -7.40
CA TYR A 281 6.50 25.90 -6.09
C TYR A 281 5.64 26.56 -5.03
N GLY A 282 5.36 25.81 -3.96
CA GLY A 282 4.59 26.26 -2.81
C GLY A 282 5.37 26.16 -1.49
N PRO A 283 4.80 26.65 -0.39
CA PRO A 283 5.40 26.51 0.94
C PRO A 283 5.43 25.05 1.38
N ARG A 284 6.25 24.71 2.41
CA ARG A 284 6.24 23.37 3.01
C ARG A 284 4.84 23.02 3.53
N ARG A 285 4.47 21.76 3.41
CA ARG A 285 3.31 21.23 4.12
C ARG A 285 3.61 21.15 5.61
N ALA A 286 2.69 21.58 6.45
CA ALA A 286 2.86 21.50 7.90
C ALA A 286 3.05 20.05 8.36
N GLY A 287 4.11 19.80 9.11
CA GLY A 287 4.41 18.48 9.65
C GLY A 287 5.04 17.49 8.67
N ASP A 288 5.35 17.88 7.43
CA ASP A 288 5.96 16.96 6.45
C ASP A 288 7.48 16.82 6.75
N PRO A 289 7.98 15.60 7.05
CA PRO A 289 9.40 15.40 7.34
C PRO A 289 10.26 15.62 6.09
N ALA A 290 11.48 16.16 6.27
CA ALA A 290 12.42 16.36 5.17
C ALA A 290 12.81 15.04 4.49
N ILE A 291 13.04 13.97 5.28
CA ILE A 291 13.53 12.68 4.80
C ILE A 291 12.75 11.55 5.46
N LEU A 292 12.26 10.63 4.64
CA LEU A 292 11.66 9.36 5.06
C LEU A 292 12.25 8.23 4.21
N VAL A 293 13.21 7.50 4.78
CA VAL A 293 13.93 6.39 4.12
C VAL A 293 13.98 5.19 5.06
N ALA A 294 13.65 4.00 4.56
CA ALA A 294 13.62 2.76 5.32
C ALA A 294 15.02 2.19 5.57
N ASP A 295 15.16 1.48 6.67
CA ASP A 295 16.11 0.37 6.79
C ASP A 295 15.34 -0.93 6.52
N PRO A 296 15.57 -1.64 5.39
CA PRO A 296 14.86 -2.87 5.06
C PRO A 296 15.52 -4.14 5.64
N SER A 297 16.51 -4.00 6.52
CA SER A 297 17.32 -5.14 7.02
C SER A 297 16.48 -6.19 7.75
N ALA A 298 15.42 -5.78 8.47
CA ALA A 298 14.55 -6.73 9.14
C ALA A 298 13.75 -7.58 8.14
N ALA A 299 13.24 -7.00 7.06
CA ALA A 299 12.55 -7.75 6.01
C ALA A 299 13.49 -8.77 5.33
N LYS A 300 14.76 -8.39 5.08
CA LYS A 300 15.77 -9.29 4.55
C LYS A 300 16.03 -10.45 5.48
N ASN A 301 16.22 -10.19 6.78
CA ASN A 301 16.56 -11.21 7.77
C ASN A 301 15.38 -12.14 8.10
N LEU A 302 14.15 -11.61 8.18
CA LEU A 302 12.98 -12.36 8.62
C LEU A 302 12.26 -13.08 7.47
N LEU A 303 12.23 -12.46 6.27
CA LEU A 303 11.48 -12.95 5.11
C LEU A 303 12.37 -13.37 3.93
N GLY A 304 13.70 -13.14 4.02
CA GLY A 304 14.59 -13.28 2.87
C GLY A 304 14.21 -12.33 1.74
N TRP A 305 13.56 -11.20 2.07
CA TRP A 305 13.04 -10.25 1.09
C TRP A 305 13.95 -9.03 0.95
N GLU A 306 14.18 -8.62 -0.26
CA GLU A 306 14.86 -7.38 -0.61
C GLU A 306 14.19 -6.81 -1.86
N ALA A 307 14.03 -5.48 -1.92
CA ALA A 307 13.50 -4.81 -3.12
C ALA A 307 14.41 -5.10 -4.33
N SER A 308 13.83 -5.62 -5.39
CA SER A 308 14.55 -5.97 -6.62
C SER A 308 14.77 -4.75 -7.51
N ARG A 309 13.89 -3.75 -7.43
CA ARG A 309 13.93 -2.50 -8.19
C ARG A 309 14.26 -1.37 -7.24
N LYS A 310 15.43 -0.74 -7.43
CA LYS A 310 15.91 0.36 -6.56
C LYS A 310 16.09 1.68 -7.32
N ASP A 311 16.20 1.63 -8.65
CA ASP A 311 16.22 2.83 -9.47
C ASP A 311 14.81 3.35 -9.67
N ILE A 312 14.60 4.63 -9.39
CA ILE A 312 13.29 5.29 -9.56
C ILE A 312 12.76 5.17 -11.00
N ARG A 313 13.67 5.02 -11.97
CA ARG A 313 13.32 4.83 -13.37
C ARG A 313 12.59 3.50 -13.62
N ASP A 314 12.89 2.48 -12.84
CA ASP A 314 12.21 1.17 -12.92
C ASP A 314 10.74 1.26 -12.47
N MET A 315 10.41 2.27 -11.68
CA MET A 315 9.03 2.56 -11.24
C MET A 315 8.32 3.50 -12.22
N ILE A 316 9.03 4.53 -12.71
CA ILE A 316 8.45 5.54 -13.60
C ILE A 316 8.15 4.98 -15.00
N ARG A 317 9.04 4.15 -15.58
CA ARG A 317 8.84 3.60 -16.93
C ARG A 317 7.53 2.81 -17.07
N PRO A 318 7.23 1.82 -16.23
CA PRO A 318 5.95 1.11 -16.32
C PRO A 318 4.75 2.02 -15.98
N ALA A 319 4.89 2.93 -15.01
CA ALA A 319 3.84 3.91 -14.71
C ALA A 319 3.54 4.82 -15.92
N TRP A 320 4.57 5.23 -16.68
CA TRP A 320 4.40 5.97 -17.92
C TRP A 320 3.68 5.16 -19.00
N LEU A 321 4.02 3.87 -19.14
CA LEU A 321 3.32 2.98 -20.10
C LEU A 321 1.82 2.83 -19.72
N TRP A 322 1.52 2.73 -18.43
CA TRP A 322 0.15 2.70 -17.93
C TRP A 322 -0.60 3.99 -18.26
N MET A 323 0.00 5.16 -17.96
CA MET A 323 -0.60 6.48 -18.16
C MET A 323 -0.71 6.88 -19.63
N SER A 324 0.29 6.57 -20.46
CA SER A 324 0.33 6.94 -21.88
C SER A 324 -0.31 5.90 -22.81
N GLY A 325 -0.62 4.73 -22.29
CA GLY A 325 -1.23 3.62 -23.04
C GLY A 325 -2.71 3.85 -23.36
N PRO A 326 -3.36 2.88 -24.00
CA PRO A 326 -4.77 3.01 -24.43
C PRO A 326 -5.75 3.30 -23.30
N ARG A 327 -5.43 2.87 -22.09
CA ARG A 327 -6.26 3.09 -20.89
C ARG A 327 -6.07 4.45 -20.25
N ARG A 328 -5.01 5.17 -20.61
CA ARG A 328 -4.66 6.49 -20.06
C ARG A 328 -4.64 6.50 -18.51
N GLY A 329 -4.04 5.47 -17.90
CA GLY A 329 -3.96 5.36 -16.45
C GLY A 329 -5.27 5.00 -15.75
N ARG A 330 -6.28 4.51 -16.48
CA ARG A 330 -7.61 4.27 -15.92
C ARG A 330 -8.16 2.89 -16.27
N TYR A 331 -8.95 2.34 -15.35
CA TYR A 331 -9.72 1.12 -15.62
C TYR A 331 -11.02 1.45 -16.37
N PRO A 332 -11.55 0.50 -17.19
CA PRO A 332 -12.82 0.68 -17.86
C PRO A 332 -13.97 0.94 -16.86
N GLY A 333 -14.89 1.84 -17.21
CA GLY A 333 -16.06 2.14 -16.39
C GLY A 333 -15.84 3.17 -15.28
N ASN A 334 -14.67 3.75 -15.17
CA ASN A 334 -14.32 4.75 -14.14
C ASN A 334 -14.66 6.21 -14.52
N SER A 335 -15.45 6.41 -15.56
CA SER A 335 -16.10 7.71 -15.73
C SER A 335 -17.22 7.83 -14.69
N LYS A 336 -16.88 8.34 -13.49
CA LYS A 336 -17.91 8.91 -12.61
C LYS A 336 -18.52 10.09 -13.35
N PRO A 337 -19.86 10.22 -13.33
CA PRO A 337 -20.57 11.30 -14.01
C PRO A 337 -20.17 12.68 -13.49
#